data_d6dfff6c15be137b29a36c5757cb6586
#
_entry.id   d6dfff6c15be137b29a36c5757cb6586
#
_cell.length_a   1.000
_cell.length_b   1.000
_cell.length_c   1.000
_cell.angle_alpha   90.00
_cell.angle_beta   90.00
_cell.angle_gamma   90.00
#
_symmetry.space_group_name_H-M   'P 1'
#
loop_
_entity.id
_entity.type
_entity.pdbx_description
1 polymer ?
#
loop_
_entity_poly.entity_id
_entity_poly.type
_entity_poly.pdbx_seq_one_letter_code
_entity_poly.pdbx_strand_id
1 'polypeptide(L)'
;MITKRIIPCLDVKDGRVVKGVNFQGLSDVSSPVELGKYYSDSGADELVFYDITASSEGRKLFTDILKEVASTIFIPLTVGGGINTLDDFDRVLKCGADKVSVNSGAIKNPDLIKEAAERYGSQCVVISADIKRVDGEFRVFARGGRDDTGMEAISWIKRCVDNGAGEVVVNSIDTDGVKKGFDLKMLKAVCEAVNVPVIASGGAGCAEDFVTLFKEIPDIDAGLAASIFHFGEVKIAELKHLLKENDITVRL
;
A
#
# COMPACT_ATOMS: atom_id res chain seq x y z
N MET A 1 -15.94 9.60 14.62
CA MET A 1 -14.70 9.98 13.92
C MET A 1 -14.00 8.67 13.57
N ILE A 2 -13.58 8.48 12.33
CA ILE A 2 -12.88 7.26 11.90
C ILE A 2 -11.44 7.34 12.38
N THR A 3 -10.90 6.26 12.95
CA THR A 3 -9.50 6.19 13.40
C THR A 3 -8.54 6.11 12.22
N LYS A 4 -7.44 6.87 12.26
CA LYS A 4 -6.37 6.78 11.27
C LYS A 4 -5.54 5.52 11.49
N ARG A 5 -5.17 4.83 10.41
CA ARG A 5 -4.38 3.59 10.45
C ARG A 5 -2.92 3.86 10.15
N ILE A 6 -2.03 3.18 10.85
CA ILE A 6 -0.59 3.16 10.61
C ILE A 6 -0.22 1.79 10.07
N ILE A 7 0.29 1.77 8.84
CA ILE A 7 0.45 0.55 8.04
C ILE A 7 1.92 0.36 7.63
N PRO A 8 2.65 -0.59 8.20
CA PRO A 8 3.94 -1.04 7.66
C PRO A 8 3.75 -1.78 6.33
N CYS A 9 4.71 -1.60 5.41
CA CYS A 9 4.75 -2.32 4.13
C CYS A 9 6.00 -3.19 4.05
N LEU A 10 5.83 -4.47 3.73
CA LEU A 10 6.90 -5.41 3.43
C LEU A 10 7.08 -5.52 1.91
N ASP A 11 8.11 -4.88 1.38
CA ASP A 11 8.55 -5.06 0.00
C ASP A 11 9.39 -6.33 -0.08
N VAL A 12 8.85 -7.40 -0.67
CA VAL A 12 9.47 -8.72 -0.69
C VAL A 12 10.06 -9.02 -2.07
N LYS A 13 11.32 -9.44 -2.09
CA LYS A 13 12.03 -9.95 -3.26
C LYS A 13 12.79 -11.21 -2.87
N ASP A 14 12.71 -12.27 -3.68
CA ASP A 14 13.41 -13.54 -3.45
C ASP A 14 13.19 -14.09 -2.02
N GLY A 15 11.98 -13.89 -1.47
CA GLY A 15 11.62 -14.35 -0.13
C GLY A 15 12.18 -13.51 1.03
N ARG A 16 12.81 -12.38 0.76
CA ARG A 16 13.39 -11.46 1.76
C ARG A 16 12.72 -10.09 1.68
N VAL A 17 12.58 -9.41 2.81
CA VAL A 17 12.19 -8.00 2.82
C VAL A 17 13.38 -7.17 2.36
N VAL A 18 13.11 -6.30 1.38
CA VAL A 18 14.12 -5.41 0.80
C VAL A 18 13.62 -3.96 0.80
N LYS A 19 14.52 -3.00 0.74
CA LYS A 19 14.16 -1.58 0.57
C LYS A 19 15.18 -0.85 -0.29
N GLY A 20 14.68 0.07 -1.12
CA GLY A 20 15.44 0.96 -1.97
C GLY A 20 14.88 2.39 -1.98
N VAL A 21 15.38 3.22 -2.88
CA VAL A 21 14.90 4.59 -3.12
C VAL A 21 14.33 4.66 -4.54
N ASN A 22 13.16 5.26 -4.73
CA ASN A 22 12.45 5.34 -6.02
C ASN A 22 12.38 3.98 -6.74
N PHE A 23 12.10 2.91 -5.97
CA PHE A 23 12.07 1.51 -6.43
C PHE A 23 13.40 0.96 -7.00
N GLN A 24 14.54 1.57 -6.66
CA GLN A 24 15.87 1.17 -7.11
C GLN A 24 16.85 0.96 -5.94
N GLY A 25 17.98 0.30 -6.21
CA GLY A 25 19.07 0.14 -5.21
C GLY A 25 18.66 -0.69 -4.00
N LEU A 26 17.96 -1.83 -4.21
CA LEU A 26 17.42 -2.68 -3.14
C LEU A 26 18.51 -3.29 -2.26
N SER A 27 18.36 -3.17 -0.94
CA SER A 27 19.14 -3.85 0.10
C SER A 27 18.27 -4.79 0.92
N ASP A 28 18.83 -5.91 1.39
CA ASP A 28 18.16 -6.87 2.28
C ASP A 28 17.94 -6.23 3.67
N VAL A 29 16.75 -6.45 4.24
CA VAL A 29 16.39 -5.94 5.56
C VAL A 29 16.21 -7.09 6.56
N SER A 30 15.27 -8.02 6.31
CA SER A 30 14.90 -9.07 7.27
C SER A 30 14.06 -10.19 6.63
N SER A 31 13.71 -11.19 7.46
CA SER A 31 12.67 -12.17 7.15
C SER A 31 11.28 -11.52 7.17
N PRO A 32 10.41 -11.74 6.16
CA PRO A 32 9.04 -11.24 6.16
C PRO A 32 8.22 -11.72 7.36
N VAL A 33 8.46 -12.94 7.83
CA VAL A 33 7.75 -13.57 8.96
C VAL A 33 8.11 -12.87 10.28
N GLU A 34 9.41 -12.71 10.54
CA GLU A 34 9.89 -12.04 11.77
C GLU A 34 9.44 -10.57 11.81
N LEU A 35 9.54 -9.87 10.69
CA LEU A 35 9.20 -8.46 10.62
C LEU A 35 7.68 -8.25 10.68
N GLY A 36 6.89 -9.13 10.04
CA GLY A 36 5.44 -9.11 10.13
C GLY A 36 4.95 -9.32 11.56
N LYS A 37 5.51 -10.32 12.25
CA LYS A 37 5.23 -10.57 13.67
C LYS A 37 5.58 -9.35 14.53
N TYR A 38 6.77 -8.77 14.33
CA TYR A 38 7.21 -7.58 15.06
C TYR A 38 6.21 -6.42 14.90
N TYR A 39 5.72 -6.14 13.69
CA TYR A 39 4.75 -5.07 13.48
C TYR A 39 3.39 -5.37 14.09
N SER A 40 2.91 -6.63 13.99
CA SER A 40 1.68 -7.05 14.65
C SER A 40 1.77 -6.83 16.17
N ASP A 41 2.89 -7.22 16.79
CA ASP A 41 3.11 -7.06 18.24
C ASP A 41 3.36 -5.59 18.64
N SER A 42 3.85 -4.75 17.71
CA SER A 42 4.14 -3.32 17.93
C SER A 42 2.93 -2.40 17.77
N GLY A 43 1.73 -2.96 17.51
CA GLY A 43 0.49 -2.20 17.41
C GLY A 43 0.24 -1.56 16.05
N ALA A 44 0.78 -2.10 14.96
CA ALA A 44 0.34 -1.73 13.61
C ALA A 44 -1.15 -2.01 13.43
N ASP A 45 -1.84 -1.22 12.61
CA ASP A 45 -3.27 -1.39 12.37
C ASP A 45 -3.59 -2.36 11.25
N GLU A 46 -2.64 -2.55 10.35
CA GLU A 46 -2.70 -3.44 9.17
C GLU A 46 -1.27 -3.71 8.72
N LEU A 47 -1.04 -4.78 7.97
CA LEU A 47 0.22 -5.09 7.30
C LEU A 47 0.01 -5.19 5.80
N VAL A 48 0.90 -4.60 5.02
CA VAL A 48 0.94 -4.77 3.56
C VAL A 48 2.13 -5.65 3.19
N PHE A 49 1.90 -6.64 2.33
CA PHE A 49 2.91 -7.53 1.76
C PHE A 49 2.91 -7.40 0.24
N TYR A 50 3.96 -6.85 -0.33
CA TYR A 50 4.14 -6.75 -1.77
C TYR A 50 5.30 -7.63 -2.25
N ASP A 51 5.00 -8.58 -3.14
CA ASP A 51 6.02 -9.24 -3.96
C ASP A 51 6.36 -8.31 -5.14
N ILE A 52 7.42 -7.51 -4.97
CA ILE A 52 7.74 -6.40 -5.88
C ILE A 52 8.33 -6.83 -7.23
N THR A 53 8.69 -8.11 -7.39
CA THR A 53 9.24 -8.64 -8.65
C THR A 53 8.29 -9.57 -9.39
N ALA A 54 7.26 -10.11 -8.73
CA ALA A 54 6.34 -11.06 -9.35
C ALA A 54 5.72 -10.56 -10.65
N SER A 55 5.25 -9.30 -10.68
CA SER A 55 4.64 -8.68 -11.86
C SER A 55 5.65 -8.46 -13.01
N SER A 56 6.88 -8.03 -12.70
CA SER A 56 7.92 -7.78 -13.71
C SER A 56 8.54 -9.06 -14.25
N GLU A 57 8.60 -10.12 -13.45
CA GLU A 57 9.16 -11.44 -13.81
C GLU A 57 8.10 -12.38 -14.40
N GLY A 58 6.82 -11.99 -14.37
CA GLY A 58 5.71 -12.81 -14.87
C GLY A 58 5.51 -14.11 -14.08
N ARG A 59 5.95 -14.15 -12.82
CA ARG A 59 5.79 -15.30 -11.93
C ARG A 59 4.67 -15.12 -10.91
N LYS A 60 4.28 -16.21 -10.28
CA LYS A 60 3.31 -16.18 -9.18
C LYS A 60 3.99 -15.70 -7.90
N LEU A 61 3.22 -15.09 -7.01
CA LEU A 61 3.60 -14.63 -5.68
C LEU A 61 4.09 -15.82 -4.80
N PHE A 62 4.98 -15.56 -3.85
CA PHE A 62 5.51 -16.52 -2.88
C PHE A 62 4.46 -16.95 -1.85
N THR A 63 3.67 -17.97 -2.15
CA THR A 63 2.53 -18.40 -1.32
C THR A 63 2.93 -19.05 -0.01
N ASP A 64 4.06 -19.73 0.06
CA ASP A 64 4.49 -20.42 1.29
C ASP A 64 4.91 -19.40 2.35
N ILE A 65 5.72 -18.41 1.98
CA ILE A 65 6.10 -17.31 2.87
C ILE A 65 4.86 -16.51 3.29
N LEU A 66 3.91 -16.29 2.37
CA LEU A 66 2.66 -15.59 2.68
C LEU A 66 1.86 -16.33 3.76
N LYS A 67 1.73 -17.65 3.68
CA LYS A 67 1.05 -18.47 4.69
C LYS A 67 1.73 -18.38 6.05
N GLU A 68 3.06 -18.41 6.08
CA GLU A 68 3.83 -18.25 7.31
C GLU A 68 3.58 -16.87 7.94
N VAL A 69 3.66 -15.79 7.17
CA VAL A 69 3.33 -14.42 7.64
C VAL A 69 1.91 -14.38 8.19
N ALA A 70 0.91 -14.82 7.42
CA ALA A 70 -0.50 -14.80 7.80
C ALA A 70 -0.78 -15.59 9.10
N SER A 71 -0.03 -16.67 9.34
CA SER A 71 -0.18 -17.50 10.56
C SER A 71 0.41 -16.87 11.83
N THR A 72 1.25 -15.84 11.70
CA THR A 72 1.98 -15.22 12.82
C THR A 72 1.48 -13.86 13.23
N ILE A 73 0.61 -13.22 12.44
CA ILE A 73 0.07 -11.89 12.69
C ILE A 73 -1.40 -11.95 13.10
N PHE A 74 -1.87 -10.93 13.84
CA PHE A 74 -3.25 -10.80 14.32
C PHE A 74 -3.89 -9.47 13.89
N ILE A 75 -3.36 -8.87 12.83
CA ILE A 75 -3.85 -7.64 12.20
C ILE A 75 -4.19 -7.94 10.73
N PRO A 76 -5.10 -7.17 10.10
CA PRO A 76 -5.44 -7.37 8.69
C PRO A 76 -4.21 -7.38 7.78
N LEU A 77 -4.22 -8.28 6.79
CA LEU A 77 -3.15 -8.47 5.82
C LEU A 77 -3.63 -8.15 4.41
N THR A 78 -3.04 -7.11 3.83
CA THR A 78 -3.22 -6.77 2.41
C THR A 78 -2.04 -7.31 1.60
N VAL A 79 -2.31 -8.04 0.53
CA VAL A 79 -1.29 -8.72 -0.28
C VAL A 79 -1.37 -8.30 -1.74
N GLY A 80 -0.23 -7.98 -2.34
CA GLY A 80 -0.13 -7.64 -3.76
C GLY A 80 1.16 -8.15 -4.41
N GLY A 81 1.25 -7.96 -5.71
CA GLY A 81 2.35 -8.43 -6.54
C GLY A 81 1.96 -9.62 -7.42
N GLY A 82 2.07 -9.47 -8.73
CA GLY A 82 1.77 -10.53 -9.70
C GLY A 82 0.31 -10.98 -9.78
N ILE A 83 -0.63 -10.16 -9.30
CA ILE A 83 -2.08 -10.44 -9.36
C ILE A 83 -2.63 -10.02 -10.71
N ASN A 84 -3.13 -10.98 -11.51
CA ASN A 84 -3.63 -10.74 -12.87
C ASN A 84 -4.98 -11.41 -13.17
N THR A 85 -5.42 -12.35 -12.33
CA THR A 85 -6.62 -13.15 -12.56
C THR A 85 -7.41 -13.37 -11.27
N LEU A 86 -8.67 -13.79 -11.36
CA LEU A 86 -9.46 -14.22 -10.19
C LEU A 86 -8.84 -15.42 -9.48
N ASP A 87 -8.16 -16.30 -10.19
CA ASP A 87 -7.44 -17.43 -9.56
C ASP A 87 -6.28 -16.94 -8.69
N ASP A 88 -5.66 -15.80 -9.05
CA ASP A 88 -4.64 -15.17 -8.21
C ASP A 88 -5.26 -14.60 -6.94
N PHE A 89 -6.44 -13.95 -7.02
CA PHE A 89 -7.19 -13.50 -5.86
C PHE A 89 -7.53 -14.68 -4.94
N ASP A 90 -8.13 -15.75 -5.48
CA ASP A 90 -8.53 -16.94 -4.73
C ASP A 90 -7.33 -17.56 -4.01
N ARG A 91 -6.19 -17.69 -4.71
CA ARG A 91 -4.95 -18.23 -4.15
C ARG A 91 -4.44 -17.41 -2.97
N VAL A 92 -4.42 -16.08 -3.09
CA VAL A 92 -3.90 -15.17 -2.07
C VAL A 92 -4.81 -15.14 -0.83
N LEU A 93 -6.13 -15.05 -1.04
CA LEU A 93 -7.12 -15.09 0.04
C LEU A 93 -7.07 -16.44 0.80
N LYS A 94 -6.91 -17.57 0.10
CA LYS A 94 -6.72 -18.90 0.72
C LYS A 94 -5.40 -19.05 1.48
N CYS A 95 -4.42 -18.20 1.23
CA CYS A 95 -3.19 -18.14 2.01
C CYS A 95 -3.31 -17.33 3.30
N GLY A 96 -4.47 -16.69 3.54
CA GLY A 96 -4.75 -15.93 4.77
C GLY A 96 -4.70 -14.42 4.61
N ALA A 97 -4.67 -13.89 3.38
CA ALA A 97 -4.86 -12.45 3.14
C ALA A 97 -6.31 -12.04 3.37
N ASP A 98 -6.53 -10.86 3.95
CA ASP A 98 -7.84 -10.24 4.10
C ASP A 98 -8.22 -9.41 2.87
N LYS A 99 -7.22 -8.81 2.22
CA LYS A 99 -7.39 -7.96 1.04
C LYS A 99 -6.34 -8.28 -0.02
N VAL A 100 -6.70 -8.05 -1.28
CA VAL A 100 -5.81 -8.24 -2.43
C VAL A 100 -5.60 -6.93 -3.14
N SER A 101 -4.33 -6.52 -3.25
CA SER A 101 -3.93 -5.29 -3.90
C SER A 101 -3.49 -5.55 -5.34
N VAL A 102 -4.08 -4.81 -6.29
CA VAL A 102 -3.81 -4.96 -7.72
C VAL A 102 -3.47 -3.61 -8.36
N ASN A 103 -2.46 -3.59 -9.24
CA ASN A 103 -2.10 -2.46 -10.10
C ASN A 103 -2.04 -2.93 -11.56
N SER A 104 -0.92 -3.47 -12.01
CA SER A 104 -0.66 -3.82 -13.42
C SER A 104 -1.69 -4.78 -14.01
N GLY A 105 -2.22 -5.72 -13.19
CA GLY A 105 -3.27 -6.63 -13.61
C GLY A 105 -4.58 -5.91 -13.94
N ALA A 106 -4.97 -4.92 -13.11
CA ALA A 106 -6.15 -4.09 -13.34
C ALA A 106 -5.96 -3.13 -14.53
N ILE A 107 -4.76 -2.57 -14.72
CA ILE A 107 -4.43 -1.76 -15.90
C ILE A 107 -4.60 -2.57 -17.18
N LYS A 108 -4.12 -3.81 -17.18
CA LYS A 108 -4.21 -4.72 -18.33
C LYS A 108 -5.64 -5.21 -18.58
N ASN A 109 -6.39 -5.50 -17.52
CA ASN A 109 -7.77 -5.97 -17.56
C ASN A 109 -8.60 -5.28 -16.46
N PRO A 110 -9.24 -4.13 -16.75
CA PRO A 110 -10.05 -3.40 -15.76
C PRO A 110 -11.26 -4.17 -15.24
N ASP A 111 -11.78 -5.14 -16.00
CA ASP A 111 -12.93 -5.97 -15.59
C ASP A 111 -12.57 -6.89 -14.41
N LEU A 112 -11.28 -7.19 -14.21
CA LEU A 112 -10.79 -7.95 -13.05
C LEU A 112 -11.25 -7.34 -11.71
N ILE A 113 -11.31 -6.00 -11.62
CA ILE A 113 -11.76 -5.30 -10.39
C ILE A 113 -13.22 -5.64 -10.12
N LYS A 114 -14.07 -5.52 -11.15
CA LYS A 114 -15.51 -5.79 -11.06
C LYS A 114 -15.77 -7.25 -10.70
N GLU A 115 -15.16 -8.16 -11.42
CA GLU A 115 -15.30 -9.60 -11.19
C GLU A 115 -14.84 -10.02 -9.79
N ALA A 116 -13.72 -9.42 -9.29
CA ALA A 116 -13.23 -9.67 -7.94
C ALA A 116 -14.18 -9.09 -6.87
N ALA A 117 -14.69 -7.86 -7.08
CA ALA A 117 -15.63 -7.23 -6.16
C ALA A 117 -16.97 -7.98 -6.08
N GLU A 118 -17.49 -8.47 -7.21
CA GLU A 118 -18.70 -9.30 -7.26
C GLU A 118 -18.51 -10.64 -6.55
N ARG A 119 -17.33 -11.25 -6.65
CA ARG A 119 -17.06 -12.58 -6.09
C ARG A 119 -16.64 -12.56 -4.61
N TYR A 120 -15.85 -11.60 -4.20
CA TYR A 120 -15.23 -11.56 -2.85
C TYR A 120 -15.70 -10.38 -1.99
N GLY A 121 -16.43 -9.44 -2.58
CA GLY A 121 -16.84 -8.18 -1.94
C GLY A 121 -15.81 -7.06 -2.20
N SER A 122 -16.31 -5.84 -2.36
CA SER A 122 -15.47 -4.65 -2.60
C SER A 122 -14.39 -4.46 -1.53
N GLN A 123 -14.68 -4.80 -0.27
CA GLN A 123 -13.75 -4.69 0.86
C GLN A 123 -12.47 -5.53 0.70
N CYS A 124 -12.50 -6.57 -0.15
CA CYS A 124 -11.33 -7.39 -0.46
C CYS A 124 -10.48 -6.84 -1.61
N VAL A 125 -10.96 -5.82 -2.34
CA VAL A 125 -10.30 -5.31 -3.54
C VAL A 125 -9.65 -3.96 -3.27
N VAL A 126 -8.32 -3.93 -3.31
CA VAL A 126 -7.51 -2.73 -3.13
C VAL A 126 -6.85 -2.37 -4.45
N ILE A 127 -7.01 -1.13 -4.90
CA ILE A 127 -6.24 -0.61 -6.03
C ILE A 127 -4.96 0.02 -5.49
N SER A 128 -3.80 -0.45 -5.94
CA SER A 128 -2.52 0.21 -5.73
C SER A 128 -2.19 1.02 -6.98
N ALA A 129 -2.16 2.35 -6.85
CA ALA A 129 -1.85 3.24 -7.95
C ALA A 129 -0.44 3.81 -7.78
N ASP A 130 0.51 3.35 -8.61
CA ASP A 130 1.85 3.93 -8.69
C ASP A 130 1.77 5.19 -9.55
N ILE A 131 1.97 6.36 -8.95
CA ILE A 131 1.73 7.65 -9.59
C ILE A 131 3.01 8.48 -9.64
N LYS A 132 3.24 9.12 -10.80
CA LYS A 132 4.34 10.05 -11.01
C LYS A 132 3.86 11.31 -11.72
N ARG A 133 4.50 12.45 -11.47
CA ARG A 133 4.30 13.66 -12.26
C ARG A 133 5.08 13.58 -13.56
N VAL A 134 4.36 13.73 -14.68
CA VAL A 134 4.93 13.82 -16.02
C VAL A 134 4.33 15.04 -16.70
N ASP A 135 5.13 16.01 -17.09
CA ASP A 135 4.70 17.26 -17.73
C ASP A 135 3.62 18.03 -16.95
N GLY A 136 3.67 17.95 -15.60
CA GLY A 136 2.72 18.60 -14.69
C GLY A 136 1.43 17.82 -14.40
N GLU A 137 1.21 16.70 -15.05
CA GLU A 137 0.07 15.80 -14.85
C GLU A 137 0.43 14.62 -13.93
N PHE A 138 -0.55 14.09 -13.22
CA PHE A 138 -0.42 12.83 -12.48
C PHE A 138 -0.71 11.67 -13.41
N ARG A 139 0.29 10.81 -13.66
CA ARG A 139 0.16 9.64 -14.52
C ARG A 139 0.34 8.34 -13.75
N VAL A 140 -0.43 7.33 -14.13
CA VAL A 140 -0.34 5.98 -13.57
C VAL A 140 0.77 5.21 -14.25
N PHE A 141 1.54 4.49 -13.44
CA PHE A 141 2.62 3.62 -13.90
C PHE A 141 2.29 2.15 -13.61
N ALA A 142 2.73 1.28 -14.50
CA ALA A 142 2.63 -0.17 -14.37
C ALA A 142 4.00 -0.80 -14.02
N ARG A 143 4.00 -2.10 -13.72
CA ARG A 143 5.18 -2.95 -13.50
C ARG A 143 6.15 -2.39 -12.46
N GLY A 144 5.58 -1.95 -11.30
CA GLY A 144 6.38 -1.38 -10.22
C GLY A 144 7.05 -0.07 -10.63
N GLY A 145 6.30 0.85 -11.22
CA GLY A 145 6.74 2.18 -11.57
C GLY A 145 7.64 2.30 -12.82
N ARG A 146 7.74 1.22 -13.63
CA ARG A 146 8.65 1.18 -14.79
C ARG A 146 8.03 1.68 -16.08
N ASP A 147 6.72 1.43 -16.28
CA ASP A 147 6.04 1.69 -17.53
C ASP A 147 5.01 2.82 -17.35
N ASP A 148 5.25 3.97 -18.00
CA ASP A 148 4.23 5.04 -18.09
C ASP A 148 3.07 4.53 -18.96
N THR A 149 1.87 4.49 -18.39
CA THR A 149 0.67 4.05 -19.12
C THR A 149 0.03 5.15 -19.97
N GLY A 150 0.45 6.39 -19.79
CA GLY A 150 -0.20 7.57 -20.39
C GLY A 150 -1.56 7.92 -19.79
N MET A 151 -2.06 7.13 -18.82
CA MET A 151 -3.37 7.36 -18.20
C MET A 151 -3.28 8.42 -17.10
N GLU A 152 -4.25 9.34 -17.07
CA GLU A 152 -4.40 10.30 -15.99
C GLU A 152 -4.87 9.58 -14.71
N ALA A 153 -4.17 9.84 -13.60
CA ALA A 153 -4.29 9.04 -12.39
C ALA A 153 -5.66 9.15 -11.70
N ILE A 154 -6.22 10.37 -11.60
CA ILE A 154 -7.50 10.58 -10.92
C ILE A 154 -8.64 9.89 -11.67
N SER A 155 -8.66 10.03 -12.99
CA SER A 155 -9.66 9.37 -13.86
C SER A 155 -9.55 7.84 -13.77
N TRP A 156 -8.33 7.32 -13.71
CA TRP A 156 -8.10 5.88 -13.53
C TRP A 156 -8.61 5.36 -12.20
N ILE A 157 -8.25 6.04 -11.09
CA ILE A 157 -8.69 5.66 -9.75
C ILE A 157 -10.22 5.71 -9.64
N LYS A 158 -10.87 6.77 -10.15
CA LYS A 158 -12.34 6.83 -10.20
C LYS A 158 -12.95 5.65 -10.92
N ARG A 159 -12.43 5.31 -12.09
CA ARG A 159 -12.88 4.14 -12.84
C ARG A 159 -12.71 2.84 -12.04
N CYS A 160 -11.62 2.69 -11.29
CA CYS A 160 -11.41 1.52 -10.45
C CYS A 160 -12.43 1.43 -9.30
N VAL A 161 -12.74 2.57 -8.66
CA VAL A 161 -13.75 2.64 -7.60
C VAL A 161 -15.15 2.37 -8.17
N ASP A 162 -15.50 2.94 -9.32
CA ASP A 162 -16.77 2.68 -10.01
C ASP A 162 -16.91 1.20 -10.40
N ASN A 163 -15.82 0.50 -10.68
CA ASN A 163 -15.77 -0.93 -10.92
C ASN A 163 -15.80 -1.78 -9.64
N GLY A 164 -15.85 -1.18 -8.45
CA GLY A 164 -16.04 -1.90 -7.19
C GLY A 164 -14.79 -2.05 -6.32
N ALA A 165 -13.69 -1.34 -6.60
CA ALA A 165 -12.58 -1.27 -5.65
C ALA A 165 -13.04 -0.61 -4.35
N GLY A 166 -12.78 -1.26 -3.21
CA GLY A 166 -13.21 -0.80 -1.89
C GLY A 166 -12.16 0.01 -1.13
N GLU A 167 -10.94 0.10 -1.64
CA GLU A 167 -9.84 0.86 -1.04
C GLU A 167 -8.79 1.22 -2.08
N VAL A 168 -8.10 2.34 -1.88
CA VAL A 168 -7.04 2.83 -2.78
C VAL A 168 -5.75 3.07 -2.01
N VAL A 169 -4.65 2.45 -2.44
CA VAL A 169 -3.29 2.82 -2.04
C VAL A 169 -2.69 3.73 -3.11
N VAL A 170 -2.29 4.92 -2.71
CA VAL A 170 -1.66 5.91 -3.59
C VAL A 170 -0.16 5.93 -3.32
N ASN A 171 0.63 5.35 -4.22
CA ASN A 171 2.09 5.33 -4.15
C ASN A 171 2.68 6.49 -4.96
N SER A 172 3.26 7.47 -4.30
CA SER A 172 4.00 8.54 -5.00
C SER A 172 5.41 8.07 -5.35
N ILE A 173 5.66 7.83 -6.64
CA ILE A 173 7.00 7.46 -7.14
C ILE A 173 7.99 8.61 -6.92
N ASP A 174 7.53 9.85 -7.05
CA ASP A 174 8.37 11.05 -6.91
C ASP A 174 8.91 11.23 -5.49
N THR A 175 8.19 10.75 -4.48
CA THR A 175 8.55 10.90 -3.06
C THR A 175 9.01 9.60 -2.40
N ASP A 176 8.84 8.43 -3.04
CA ASP A 176 9.21 7.14 -2.43
C ASP A 176 10.69 7.07 -2.06
N GLY A 177 10.97 6.78 -0.79
CA GLY A 177 12.32 6.70 -0.23
C GLY A 177 13.05 8.03 -0.08
N VAL A 178 12.45 9.15 -0.51
CA VAL A 178 13.06 10.51 -0.44
C VAL A 178 13.06 11.07 0.98
N LYS A 179 12.12 10.63 1.85
CA LYS A 179 12.02 11.04 3.27
C LYS A 179 11.83 12.55 3.47
N LYS A 180 11.00 13.19 2.64
CA LYS A 180 10.68 14.64 2.71
C LYS A 180 9.19 14.92 2.90
N GLY A 181 8.44 13.95 3.40
CA GLY A 181 7.00 14.02 3.59
C GLY A 181 6.21 13.43 2.43
N PHE A 182 4.94 13.17 2.68
CA PHE A 182 3.98 12.65 1.71
C PHE A 182 3.66 13.67 0.61
N ASP A 183 3.22 13.21 -0.56
CA ASP A 183 2.74 14.06 -1.64
C ASP A 183 1.32 14.58 -1.36
N LEU A 184 1.21 15.61 -0.52
CA LEU A 184 -0.08 16.14 -0.07
C LEU A 184 -0.96 16.61 -1.22
N LYS A 185 -0.36 17.21 -2.28
CA LYS A 185 -1.14 17.72 -3.43
C LYS A 185 -1.83 16.59 -4.19
N MET A 186 -1.12 15.49 -4.42
CA MET A 186 -1.66 14.32 -5.11
C MET A 186 -2.71 13.61 -4.27
N LEU A 187 -2.40 13.38 -2.99
CA LEU A 187 -3.30 12.71 -2.06
C LEU A 187 -4.61 13.47 -1.87
N LYS A 188 -4.55 14.81 -1.74
CA LYS A 188 -5.75 15.65 -1.65
C LYS A 188 -6.62 15.52 -2.89
N ALA A 189 -6.03 15.56 -4.08
CA ALA A 189 -6.77 15.40 -5.33
C ALA A 189 -7.45 14.03 -5.45
N VAL A 190 -6.82 12.95 -4.93
CA VAL A 190 -7.44 11.61 -4.89
C VAL A 190 -8.59 11.57 -3.87
N CYS A 191 -8.39 12.07 -2.64
CA CYS A 191 -9.44 12.08 -1.61
C CYS A 191 -10.67 12.88 -2.04
N GLU A 192 -10.50 13.99 -2.76
CA GLU A 192 -11.60 14.78 -3.31
C GLU A 192 -12.36 14.07 -4.46
N ALA A 193 -11.73 13.06 -5.08
CA ALA A 193 -12.27 12.39 -6.26
C ALA A 193 -13.02 11.09 -5.97
N VAL A 194 -12.78 10.44 -4.81
CA VAL A 194 -13.35 9.15 -4.45
C VAL A 194 -13.96 9.16 -3.05
N ASN A 195 -14.85 8.20 -2.78
CA ASN A 195 -15.56 8.04 -1.50
C ASN A 195 -15.24 6.72 -0.78
N VAL A 196 -14.14 6.09 -1.14
CA VAL A 196 -13.60 4.89 -0.49
C VAL A 196 -12.34 5.25 0.30
N PRO A 197 -11.93 4.45 1.29
CA PRO A 197 -10.69 4.68 2.03
C PRO A 197 -9.47 4.87 1.13
N VAL A 198 -8.65 5.88 1.47
CA VAL A 198 -7.41 6.21 0.76
C VAL A 198 -6.23 6.07 1.71
N ILE A 199 -5.22 5.31 1.27
CA ILE A 199 -3.96 5.07 1.98
C ILE A 199 -2.84 5.87 1.28
N ALA A 200 -2.18 6.75 2.03
CA ALA A 200 -1.01 7.49 1.56
C ALA A 200 0.25 6.61 1.62
N SER A 201 1.01 6.55 0.54
CA SER A 201 2.28 5.79 0.46
C SER A 201 3.35 6.57 -0.29
N GLY A 202 4.58 6.49 0.22
CA GLY A 202 5.77 7.14 -0.34
C GLY A 202 6.02 8.53 0.24
N GLY A 203 7.24 8.73 0.76
CA GLY A 203 7.74 10.03 1.20
C GLY A 203 7.95 10.21 2.71
N ALA A 204 7.30 9.45 3.57
CA ALA A 204 7.47 9.56 5.02
C ALA A 204 8.94 9.41 5.44
N GLY A 205 9.46 10.38 6.18
CA GLY A 205 10.82 10.42 6.71
C GLY A 205 10.88 10.47 8.23
N CYS A 206 9.82 10.98 8.89
CA CYS A 206 9.73 11.09 10.34
C CYS A 206 8.26 10.98 10.82
N ALA A 207 8.05 10.97 12.13
CA ALA A 207 6.72 10.88 12.73
C ALA A 207 5.87 12.13 12.43
N GLU A 208 6.46 13.29 12.35
CA GLU A 208 5.83 14.59 12.07
C GLU A 208 5.19 14.62 10.67
N ASP A 209 5.70 13.84 9.71
CA ASP A 209 5.12 13.73 8.38
C ASP A 209 3.71 13.13 8.43
N PHE A 210 3.46 12.19 9.35
CA PHE A 210 2.12 11.64 9.57
C PHE A 210 1.19 12.64 10.25
N VAL A 211 1.70 13.45 11.19
CA VAL A 211 0.92 14.55 11.80
C VAL A 211 0.49 15.53 10.72
N THR A 212 1.43 15.94 9.86
CA THR A 212 1.17 16.84 8.74
C THR A 212 0.14 16.23 7.78
N LEU A 213 0.33 14.96 7.38
CA LEU A 213 -0.59 14.25 6.50
C LEU A 213 -2.04 14.31 7.00
N PHE A 214 -2.27 13.87 8.24
CA PHE A 214 -3.61 13.76 8.80
C PHE A 214 -4.26 15.09 9.17
N LYS A 215 -3.46 16.15 9.43
CA LYS A 215 -3.99 17.51 9.65
C LYS A 215 -4.34 18.21 8.34
N GLU A 216 -3.48 18.09 7.31
CA GLU A 216 -3.69 18.75 6.01
C GLU A 216 -4.75 18.05 5.15
N ILE A 217 -4.93 16.73 5.34
CA ILE A 217 -5.90 15.91 4.60
C ILE A 217 -6.72 15.07 5.60
N PRO A 218 -7.74 15.66 6.26
CA PRO A 218 -8.56 14.94 7.24
C PRO A 218 -9.30 13.72 6.67
N ASP A 219 -9.52 13.68 5.35
CA ASP A 219 -10.21 12.59 4.66
C ASP A 219 -9.30 11.41 4.32
N ILE A 220 -7.97 11.51 4.50
CA ILE A 220 -7.05 10.37 4.34
C ILE A 220 -7.25 9.37 5.48
N ASP A 221 -7.32 8.07 5.16
CA ASP A 221 -7.66 7.03 6.15
C ASP A 221 -6.43 6.38 6.78
N ALA A 222 -5.30 6.36 6.07
CA ALA A 222 -4.09 5.71 6.56
C ALA A 222 -2.80 6.34 5.98
N GLY A 223 -1.74 6.18 6.75
CA GLY A 223 -0.37 6.40 6.29
C GLY A 223 0.41 5.09 6.27
N LEU A 224 1.00 4.76 5.11
CA LEU A 224 1.81 3.58 4.88
C LEU A 224 3.27 3.98 4.73
N ALA A 225 4.16 3.26 5.41
CA ALA A 225 5.60 3.45 5.29
C ALA A 225 6.36 2.13 5.44
N ALA A 226 7.59 2.09 4.95
CA ALA A 226 8.47 0.94 5.01
C ALA A 226 9.80 1.29 5.74
N SER A 227 10.69 2.02 5.09
CA SER A 227 12.08 2.25 5.55
C SER A 227 12.18 2.80 6.97
N ILE A 228 11.40 3.81 7.33
CA ILE A 228 11.47 4.45 8.66
C ILE A 228 11.08 3.49 9.79
N PHE A 229 10.19 2.52 9.51
CA PHE A 229 9.83 1.46 10.44
C PHE A 229 10.87 0.33 10.44
N HIS A 230 11.34 -0.09 9.25
CA HIS A 230 12.33 -1.17 9.12
C HIS A 230 13.66 -0.86 9.80
N PHE A 231 14.10 0.39 9.70
CA PHE A 231 15.36 0.84 10.31
C PHE A 231 15.21 1.40 11.73
N GLY A 232 13.99 1.32 12.29
CA GLY A 232 13.72 1.76 13.67
C GLY A 232 13.82 3.27 13.86
N GLU A 233 13.79 4.06 12.79
CA GLU A 233 13.83 5.53 12.86
C GLU A 233 12.53 6.08 13.47
N VAL A 234 11.41 5.39 13.27
CA VAL A 234 10.11 5.67 13.87
C VAL A 234 9.55 4.38 14.46
N LYS A 235 9.16 4.38 15.73
CA LYS A 235 8.44 3.27 16.35
C LYS A 235 6.94 3.53 16.29
N ILE A 236 6.15 2.51 15.92
CA ILE A 236 4.70 2.64 15.69
C ILE A 236 3.98 3.13 16.96
N ALA A 237 4.31 2.59 18.13
CA ALA A 237 3.70 3.01 19.38
C ALA A 237 3.98 4.49 19.68
N GLU A 238 5.24 4.95 19.52
CA GLU A 238 5.63 6.36 19.74
C GLU A 238 4.92 7.29 18.74
N LEU A 239 4.83 6.88 17.45
CA LEU A 239 4.08 7.62 16.43
C LEU A 239 2.60 7.76 16.81
N LYS A 240 1.95 6.70 17.26
CA LYS A 240 0.54 6.74 17.67
C LYS A 240 0.31 7.64 18.88
N HIS A 241 1.23 7.67 19.84
CA HIS A 241 1.19 8.63 20.95
C HIS A 241 1.31 10.07 20.46
N LEU A 242 2.27 10.37 19.58
CA LEU A 242 2.43 11.69 18.97
C LEU A 242 1.17 12.13 18.20
N LEU A 243 0.56 11.23 17.43
CA LEU A 243 -0.69 11.52 16.72
C LEU A 243 -1.82 11.87 17.69
N LYS A 244 -1.96 11.12 18.79
CA LYS A 244 -2.96 11.40 19.82
C LYS A 244 -2.72 12.72 20.51
N GLU A 245 -1.48 13.10 20.82
CA GLU A 245 -1.10 14.40 21.38
C GLU A 245 -1.42 15.56 20.42
N ASN A 246 -1.54 15.28 19.13
CA ASN A 246 -1.92 16.22 18.08
C ASN A 246 -3.41 16.15 17.69
N ASP A 247 -4.28 15.60 18.55
CA ASP A 247 -5.72 15.47 18.37
C ASP A 247 -6.13 14.59 17.18
N ILE A 248 -5.24 13.71 16.71
CA ILE A 248 -5.52 12.75 15.65
C ILE A 248 -5.96 11.43 16.28
N THR A 249 -7.17 10.98 15.93
CA THR A 249 -7.74 9.74 16.49
C THR A 249 -7.05 8.52 15.91
N VAL A 250 -6.38 7.74 16.75
CA VAL A 250 -5.73 6.46 16.44
C VAL A 250 -6.12 5.40 17.46
N ARG A 251 -5.98 4.13 17.11
CA ARG A 251 -6.09 3.01 18.04
C ARG A 251 -4.72 2.78 18.68
N LEU A 252 -4.65 2.77 20.03
CA LEU A 252 -3.43 2.47 20.80
C LEU A 252 -3.35 0.99 21.10
#